data_f854f8449caf3b3b3b6b3c3be168dfe7
#
_entry.id   f854f8449caf3b3b3b6b3c3be168dfe7
#
_cell.length_a   1.000
_cell.length_b   1.000
_cell.length_c   1.000
_cell.angle_alpha   90.00
_cell.angle_beta   90.00
_cell.angle_gamma   90.00
#
_symmetry.space_group_name_H-M   'P 1'
#
loop_
_entity.id
_entity.type
_entity.pdbx_description
1 polymer ?
#
loop_
_entity_poly.entity_id
_entity_poly.type
_entity_poly.pdbx_seq_one_letter_code
_entity_poly.pdbx_strand_id
1 'polypeptide(L)'
;FMRTMSACEGFFAKLSPYPYVKLLFGGLILSSLIFLFPSLYGEGYSAVNVLLKGQNVEDWGQVMSRSLFYGHNQLLILYIALVTFTKVFATSATNGSGGCGGTFAPSLIIGGFAGFLFARLWNVNQVGVYVPEQNFTLMGMAGLITGVMHAPLTGIFLIAELTGGYQLFMPLMIVCISSLLTISIFESHSIYALRLAREGKLLTHHIDKAALTLLGMQDVIEKDYHPVGPDLPMSKLVSEISRSNNNFLPVLDQAGVLLGVIDI
;
A
#
# COMPACT_ATOMS: atom_id res chain seq x y z
N PHE A 1 -7.74 6.54 5.68
CA PHE A 1 -7.40 5.20 5.20
C PHE A 1 -5.94 4.84 5.51
N MET A 2 -4.94 5.53 4.92
CA MET A 2 -3.51 5.20 5.04
C MET A 2 -3.02 5.18 6.50
N ARG A 3 -3.29 6.22 7.28
CA ARG A 3 -2.87 6.31 8.70
C ARG A 3 -3.51 5.23 9.56
N THR A 4 -4.82 5.01 9.40
CA THR A 4 -5.57 3.98 10.14
C THR A 4 -5.04 2.59 9.82
N MET A 5 -4.83 2.30 8.54
CA MET A 5 -4.26 1.03 8.09
C MET A 5 -2.87 0.80 8.69
N SER A 6 -1.99 1.80 8.61
CA SER A 6 -0.65 1.73 9.16
C SER A 6 -0.62 1.56 10.70
N ALA A 7 -1.55 2.21 11.41
CA ALA A 7 -1.68 2.03 12.87
C ALA A 7 -2.12 0.61 13.23
N CYS A 8 -3.11 0.07 12.51
CA CYS A 8 -3.55 -1.32 12.70
C CYS A 8 -2.46 -2.34 12.37
N GLU A 9 -1.74 -2.14 11.27
CA GLU A 9 -0.59 -3.00 10.93
C GLU A 9 0.49 -2.95 12.01
N GLY A 10 0.77 -1.77 12.57
CA GLY A 10 1.69 -1.60 13.70
C GLY A 10 1.24 -2.34 14.96
N PHE A 11 -0.08 -2.41 15.22
CA PHE A 11 -0.63 -3.22 16.31
C PHE A 11 -0.38 -4.72 16.08
N PHE A 12 -0.68 -5.22 14.88
CA PHE A 12 -0.43 -6.63 14.53
C PHE A 12 1.07 -6.98 14.48
N ALA A 13 1.94 -6.03 14.17
CA ALA A 13 3.39 -6.22 14.20
C ALA A 13 3.91 -6.55 15.61
N LYS A 14 3.28 -6.00 16.66
CA LYS A 14 3.62 -6.34 18.06
C LYS A 14 3.31 -7.79 18.41
N LEU A 15 2.37 -8.43 17.69
CA LEU A 15 2.03 -9.84 17.87
C LEU A 15 2.89 -10.77 16.99
N SER A 16 3.87 -10.24 16.28
CA SER A 16 4.75 -11.01 15.38
C SER A 16 5.45 -12.20 16.03
N PRO A 17 5.85 -12.17 17.34
CA PRO A 17 6.45 -13.32 18.00
C PRO A 17 5.54 -14.55 18.11
N TYR A 18 4.21 -14.35 18.03
CA TYR A 18 3.21 -15.41 18.19
C TYR A 18 2.32 -15.51 16.93
N PRO A 19 2.79 -16.18 15.85
CA PRO A 19 2.09 -16.18 14.55
C PRO A 19 0.69 -16.78 14.61
N TYR A 20 0.49 -17.85 15.37
CA TYR A 20 -0.83 -18.48 15.53
C TYR A 20 -1.83 -17.63 16.31
N VAL A 21 -1.37 -16.94 17.34
CA VAL A 21 -2.22 -16.00 18.13
C VAL A 21 -2.62 -14.83 17.25
N LYS A 22 -1.69 -14.29 16.46
CA LYS A 22 -1.90 -13.22 15.51
C LYS A 22 -2.95 -13.60 14.46
N LEU A 23 -2.85 -14.81 13.89
CA LEU A 23 -3.81 -15.33 12.91
C LEU A 23 -5.20 -15.52 13.53
N LEU A 24 -5.28 -16.14 14.71
CA LEU A 24 -6.53 -16.41 15.41
C LEU A 24 -7.25 -15.11 15.78
N PHE A 25 -6.51 -14.14 16.31
CA PHE A 25 -7.07 -12.84 16.70
C PHE A 25 -7.57 -12.05 15.49
N GLY A 26 -6.77 -11.97 14.41
CA GLY A 26 -7.17 -11.33 13.17
C GLY A 26 -8.37 -12.02 12.50
N GLY A 27 -8.39 -13.36 12.49
CA GLY A 27 -9.49 -14.15 11.97
C GLY A 27 -10.80 -13.94 12.76
N LEU A 28 -10.71 -13.83 14.11
CA LEU A 28 -11.85 -13.58 14.96
C LEU A 28 -12.44 -12.17 14.73
N ILE A 29 -11.59 -11.16 14.62
CA ILE A 29 -12.02 -9.80 14.27
C ILE A 29 -12.69 -9.80 12.90
N LEU A 30 -12.05 -10.39 11.90
CA LEU A 30 -12.57 -10.42 10.53
C LEU A 30 -13.91 -11.16 10.43
N SER A 31 -14.04 -12.33 11.07
CA SER A 31 -15.29 -13.09 11.07
C SER A 31 -16.42 -12.35 11.78
N SER A 32 -16.16 -11.66 12.89
CA SER A 32 -17.14 -10.82 13.58
C SER A 32 -17.61 -9.66 12.70
N LEU A 33 -16.68 -8.98 12.00
CA LEU A 33 -17.02 -7.89 11.09
C LEU A 33 -17.85 -8.39 9.90
N ILE A 34 -17.48 -9.53 9.31
CA ILE A 34 -18.25 -10.12 8.18
C ILE A 34 -19.62 -10.60 8.64
N PHE A 35 -19.74 -11.14 9.85
CA PHE A 35 -21.03 -11.55 10.39
C PHE A 35 -21.99 -10.36 10.57
N LEU A 36 -21.48 -9.23 11.06
CA LEU A 36 -22.27 -8.00 11.21
C LEU A 36 -22.55 -7.32 9.86
N PHE A 37 -21.56 -7.29 9.00
CA PHE A 37 -21.59 -6.62 7.70
C PHE A 37 -21.16 -7.57 6.58
N PRO A 38 -22.06 -8.42 6.05
CA PRO A 38 -21.74 -9.36 4.97
C PRO A 38 -21.16 -8.71 3.71
N SER A 39 -21.43 -7.44 3.48
CA SER A 39 -20.85 -6.65 2.37
C SER A 39 -19.34 -6.46 2.48
N LEU A 40 -18.73 -6.79 3.64
CA LEU A 40 -17.27 -6.80 3.82
C LEU A 40 -16.62 -8.05 3.24
N TYR A 41 -17.40 -9.09 2.99
CA TYR A 41 -16.88 -10.36 2.46
C TYR A 41 -16.28 -10.15 1.07
N GLY A 42 -15.09 -10.70 0.88
CA GLY A 42 -14.33 -10.56 -0.35
C GLY A 42 -13.85 -9.12 -0.59
N GLU A 43 -13.65 -8.79 -1.84
CA GLU A 43 -13.18 -7.44 -2.24
C GLU A 43 -14.25 -6.38 -2.08
N GLY A 44 -15.55 -6.74 -2.26
CA GLY A 44 -16.71 -5.84 -2.11
C GLY A 44 -17.25 -5.30 -3.45
N TYR A 45 -16.75 -5.78 -4.60
CA TYR A 45 -17.26 -5.36 -5.91
C TYR A 45 -18.75 -5.63 -6.11
N SER A 46 -19.27 -6.72 -5.53
CA SER A 46 -20.71 -7.03 -5.59
C SER A 46 -21.55 -5.90 -4.99
N ALA A 47 -21.15 -5.37 -3.84
CA ALA A 47 -21.85 -4.28 -3.19
C ALA A 47 -21.79 -2.97 -4.01
N VAL A 48 -20.61 -2.63 -4.56
CA VAL A 48 -20.49 -1.45 -5.43
C VAL A 48 -21.31 -1.62 -6.72
N ASN A 49 -21.33 -2.81 -7.32
CA ASN A 49 -22.16 -3.08 -8.50
C ASN A 49 -23.64 -2.86 -8.24
N VAL A 50 -24.14 -3.21 -7.04
CA VAL A 50 -25.51 -2.91 -6.64
C VAL A 50 -25.75 -1.39 -6.59
N LEU A 51 -24.81 -0.61 -6.06
CA LEU A 51 -24.92 0.86 -6.03
C LEU A 51 -24.88 1.48 -7.42
N LEU A 52 -24.05 0.92 -8.32
CA LEU A 52 -23.91 1.43 -9.69
C LEU A 52 -25.09 1.08 -10.61
N LYS A 53 -25.75 -0.06 -10.38
CA LYS A 53 -26.87 -0.53 -11.20
C LYS A 53 -28.23 -0.12 -10.63
N GLY A 54 -28.31 0.09 -9.33
CA GLY A 54 -29.56 0.47 -8.66
C GLY A 54 -30.02 1.87 -9.06
N GLN A 55 -31.34 2.03 -9.19
CA GLN A 55 -31.97 3.31 -9.49
C GLN A 55 -32.80 3.85 -8.33
N ASN A 56 -33.20 2.96 -7.43
CA ASN A 56 -34.10 3.27 -6.32
C ASN A 56 -33.51 2.77 -4.99
N VAL A 57 -34.08 3.29 -3.90
CA VAL A 57 -33.67 2.91 -2.54
C VAL A 57 -33.83 1.42 -2.27
N GLU A 58 -34.80 0.79 -2.90
CA GLU A 58 -35.05 -0.66 -2.79
C GLU A 58 -33.93 -1.46 -3.43
N ASP A 59 -33.46 -1.04 -4.62
CA ASP A 59 -32.35 -1.67 -5.31
C ASP A 59 -31.07 -1.55 -4.49
N TRP A 60 -30.77 -0.35 -3.98
CA TRP A 60 -29.59 -0.12 -3.14
C TRP A 60 -29.68 -0.86 -1.80
N GLY A 61 -30.90 -1.10 -1.30
CA GLY A 61 -31.15 -1.92 -0.12
C GLY A 61 -30.60 -3.35 -0.21
N GLN A 62 -30.39 -3.87 -1.43
CA GLN A 62 -29.78 -5.17 -1.66
C GLN A 62 -28.32 -5.24 -1.18
N VAL A 63 -27.63 -4.11 -1.00
CA VAL A 63 -26.31 -4.07 -0.34
C VAL A 63 -26.38 -4.61 1.08
N MET A 64 -27.52 -4.46 1.74
CA MET A 64 -27.78 -4.97 3.10
C MET A 64 -28.24 -6.45 3.11
N SER A 65 -28.31 -7.11 1.94
CA SER A 65 -28.75 -8.51 1.86
C SER A 65 -27.90 -9.39 2.77
N ARG A 66 -28.55 -10.30 3.48
CA ARG A 66 -27.94 -11.18 4.49
C ARG A 66 -27.40 -10.49 5.75
N SER A 67 -27.64 -9.18 5.94
CA SER A 67 -27.31 -8.48 7.18
C SER A 67 -28.53 -8.38 8.11
N LEU A 68 -28.26 -8.05 9.36
CA LEU A 68 -29.31 -7.76 10.36
C LEU A 68 -30.14 -6.50 9.99
N PHE A 69 -29.66 -5.69 9.06
CA PHE A 69 -30.28 -4.44 8.60
C PHE A 69 -31.21 -4.64 7.39
N TYR A 70 -31.30 -5.87 6.85
CA TYR A 70 -32.12 -6.15 5.68
C TYR A 70 -33.59 -5.80 5.90
N GLY A 71 -34.18 -5.15 4.92
CA GLY A 71 -35.58 -4.68 5.00
C GLY A 71 -35.80 -3.32 5.64
N HIS A 72 -34.77 -2.71 6.24
CA HIS A 72 -34.85 -1.38 6.84
C HIS A 72 -34.18 -0.34 5.94
N ASN A 73 -34.81 0.03 4.83
CA ASN A 73 -34.28 0.96 3.83
C ASN A 73 -33.88 2.33 4.41
N GLN A 74 -34.48 2.73 5.53
CA GLN A 74 -34.12 3.96 6.25
C GLN A 74 -32.70 3.93 6.83
N LEU A 75 -32.20 2.72 7.13
CA LEU A 75 -30.87 2.53 7.69
C LEU A 75 -29.76 2.38 6.62
N LEU A 76 -30.11 2.47 5.33
CA LEU A 76 -29.15 2.31 4.22
C LEU A 76 -27.93 3.22 4.36
N ILE A 77 -28.15 4.50 4.64
CA ILE A 77 -27.07 5.50 4.78
C ILE A 77 -26.16 5.12 5.96
N LEU A 78 -26.75 4.77 7.09
CA LEU A 78 -25.99 4.35 8.28
C LEU A 78 -25.21 3.07 8.01
N TYR A 79 -25.84 2.09 7.36
CA TYR A 79 -25.19 0.82 7.00
C TYR A 79 -23.97 1.04 6.11
N ILE A 80 -24.13 1.80 5.01
CA ILE A 80 -23.01 2.07 4.09
C ILE A 80 -21.91 2.87 4.80
N ALA A 81 -22.26 3.82 5.66
CA ALA A 81 -21.25 4.56 6.45
C ALA A 81 -20.46 3.63 7.38
N LEU A 82 -21.14 2.71 8.08
CA LEU A 82 -20.49 1.71 8.93
C LEU A 82 -19.62 0.75 8.13
N VAL A 83 -20.10 0.27 6.98
CA VAL A 83 -19.31 -0.59 6.08
C VAL A 83 -18.08 0.14 5.56
N THR A 84 -18.21 1.41 5.16
CA THR A 84 -17.07 2.24 4.70
C THR A 84 -15.99 2.34 5.77
N PHE A 85 -16.40 2.60 7.01
CA PHE A 85 -15.48 2.73 8.13
C PHE A 85 -14.83 1.39 8.51
N THR A 86 -15.65 0.34 8.66
CA THR A 86 -15.19 -0.99 9.08
C THR A 86 -14.37 -1.71 8.03
N LYS A 87 -14.55 -1.39 6.73
CA LYS A 87 -13.74 -1.99 5.64
C LYS A 87 -12.24 -1.71 5.81
N VAL A 88 -11.86 -0.53 6.31
CA VAL A 88 -10.45 -0.21 6.59
C VAL A 88 -9.89 -1.17 7.63
N PHE A 89 -10.63 -1.42 8.71
CA PHE A 89 -10.21 -2.35 9.77
C PHE A 89 -10.18 -3.79 9.29
N ALA A 90 -11.18 -4.22 8.50
CA ALA A 90 -11.21 -5.57 7.92
C ALA A 90 -9.99 -5.82 7.03
N THR A 91 -9.64 -4.87 6.16
CA THR A 91 -8.46 -4.95 5.30
C THR A 91 -7.18 -4.99 6.11
N SER A 92 -7.07 -4.14 7.13
CA SER A 92 -5.90 -4.09 8.02
C SER A 92 -5.77 -5.38 8.84
N ALA A 93 -6.87 -5.94 9.31
CA ALA A 93 -6.87 -7.21 10.03
C ALA A 93 -6.42 -8.37 9.13
N THR A 94 -6.90 -8.43 7.89
CA THR A 94 -6.48 -9.44 6.92
C THR A 94 -4.96 -9.36 6.66
N ASN A 95 -4.45 -8.19 6.29
CA ASN A 95 -3.02 -8.03 5.98
C ASN A 95 -2.15 -8.17 7.23
N GLY A 96 -2.63 -7.60 8.35
CA GLY A 96 -1.92 -7.61 9.62
C GLY A 96 -1.83 -8.99 10.23
N SER A 97 -2.83 -9.85 10.10
CA SER A 97 -2.83 -11.21 10.67
C SER A 97 -2.02 -12.23 9.90
N GLY A 98 -1.51 -11.89 8.71
CA GLY A 98 -0.72 -12.77 7.86
C GLY A 98 -1.49 -13.27 6.64
N GLY A 99 -2.70 -12.75 6.39
CA GLY A 99 -3.43 -12.99 5.15
C GLY A 99 -2.78 -12.25 3.97
N CYS A 100 -2.90 -12.83 2.78
CA CYS A 100 -2.48 -12.19 1.55
C CYS A 100 -3.63 -11.31 1.03
N GLY A 101 -3.48 -10.00 1.13
CA GLY A 101 -4.47 -9.03 0.65
C GLY A 101 -3.82 -7.76 0.10
N GLY A 102 -4.48 -7.18 -0.91
CA GLY A 102 -4.07 -5.89 -1.48
C GLY A 102 -4.76 -4.70 -0.82
N THR A 103 -4.26 -3.51 -1.07
CA THR A 103 -4.87 -2.25 -0.62
C THR A 103 -5.63 -1.55 -1.74
N PHE A 104 -5.41 -1.98 -2.99
CA PHE A 104 -6.00 -1.36 -4.18
C PHE A 104 -7.53 -1.52 -4.22
N ALA A 105 -8.03 -2.75 -4.25
CA ALA A 105 -9.47 -3.02 -4.31
C ALA A 105 -10.24 -2.45 -3.10
N PRO A 106 -9.77 -2.62 -1.84
CA PRO A 106 -10.41 -1.98 -0.70
C PRO A 106 -10.48 -0.46 -0.79
N SER A 107 -9.43 0.21 -1.28
CA SER A 107 -9.46 1.67 -1.44
C SER A 107 -10.49 2.10 -2.49
N LEU A 108 -10.57 1.39 -3.62
CA LEU A 108 -11.57 1.62 -4.65
C LEU A 108 -13.00 1.56 -4.08
N ILE A 109 -13.30 0.48 -3.36
CA ILE A 109 -14.63 0.23 -2.79
C ILE A 109 -15.01 1.27 -1.73
N ILE A 110 -14.09 1.59 -0.83
CA ILE A 110 -14.31 2.64 0.18
C ILE A 110 -14.57 3.99 -0.49
N GLY A 111 -13.83 4.32 -1.57
CA GLY A 111 -14.07 5.50 -2.38
C GLY A 111 -15.47 5.53 -2.98
N GLY A 112 -15.90 4.41 -3.55
CA GLY A 112 -17.25 4.26 -4.10
C GLY A 112 -18.34 4.48 -3.06
N PHE A 113 -18.23 3.84 -1.90
CA PHE A 113 -19.17 4.02 -0.80
C PHE A 113 -19.19 5.47 -0.28
N ALA A 114 -18.03 6.10 -0.14
CA ALA A 114 -17.92 7.49 0.30
C ALA A 114 -18.56 8.45 -0.71
N GLY A 115 -18.33 8.24 -2.01
CA GLY A 115 -18.97 9.02 -3.08
C GLY A 115 -20.50 8.84 -3.10
N PHE A 116 -20.98 7.60 -2.97
CA PHE A 116 -22.42 7.31 -2.85
C PHE A 116 -23.03 7.99 -1.63
N LEU A 117 -22.39 7.87 -0.46
CA LEU A 117 -22.86 8.51 0.78
C LEU A 117 -22.99 10.02 0.63
N PHE A 118 -21.99 10.64 0.03
CA PHE A 118 -22.00 12.08 -0.21
C PHE A 118 -23.21 12.49 -1.06
N ALA A 119 -23.39 11.84 -2.22
CA ALA A 119 -24.50 12.15 -3.12
C ALA A 119 -25.86 11.86 -2.46
N ARG A 120 -25.97 10.74 -1.76
CA ARG A 120 -27.22 10.35 -1.09
C ARG A 120 -27.59 11.30 0.05
N LEU A 121 -26.63 11.71 0.88
CA LEU A 121 -26.84 12.70 1.93
C LEU A 121 -27.24 14.05 1.33
N TRP A 122 -26.59 14.45 0.24
CA TRP A 122 -26.94 15.68 -0.47
C TRP A 122 -28.38 15.68 -0.97
N ASN A 123 -28.78 14.60 -1.64
CA ASN A 123 -30.12 14.46 -2.22
C ASN A 123 -31.22 14.34 -1.14
N VAL A 124 -30.98 13.59 -0.07
CA VAL A 124 -31.95 13.44 1.03
C VAL A 124 -32.18 14.74 1.78
N ASN A 125 -31.12 15.52 1.99
CA ASN A 125 -31.23 16.83 2.66
C ASN A 125 -31.67 17.96 1.70
N GLN A 126 -31.90 17.69 0.42
CA GLN A 126 -32.34 18.66 -0.59
C GLN A 126 -31.49 19.95 -0.60
N VAL A 127 -30.16 19.79 -0.47
CA VAL A 127 -29.22 20.94 -0.34
C VAL A 127 -29.14 21.78 -1.61
N GLY A 128 -29.56 21.23 -2.77
CA GLY A 128 -29.53 21.95 -4.05
C GLY A 128 -29.96 21.07 -5.22
N VAL A 129 -29.26 21.17 -6.35
CA VAL A 129 -29.54 20.40 -7.55
C VAL A 129 -29.31 18.90 -7.25
N TYR A 130 -30.18 18.04 -7.84
CA TYR A 130 -30.04 16.59 -7.74
C TYR A 130 -28.67 16.12 -8.28
N VAL A 131 -28.04 15.26 -7.52
CA VAL A 131 -26.71 14.74 -7.79
C VAL A 131 -26.83 13.22 -8.04
N PRO A 132 -26.48 12.73 -9.25
CA PRO A 132 -26.57 11.30 -9.55
C PRO A 132 -25.63 10.46 -8.65
N GLU A 133 -26.19 9.60 -7.83
CA GLU A 133 -25.45 8.76 -6.87
C GLU A 133 -24.45 7.84 -7.57
N GLN A 134 -24.79 7.33 -8.75
CA GLN A 134 -23.92 6.47 -9.56
C GLN A 134 -22.63 7.21 -9.99
N ASN A 135 -22.77 8.45 -10.50
CA ASN A 135 -21.63 9.24 -10.95
C ASN A 135 -20.69 9.59 -9.78
N PHE A 136 -21.27 9.94 -8.64
CA PHE A 136 -20.48 10.24 -7.46
C PHE A 136 -19.83 9.00 -6.84
N THR A 137 -20.45 7.83 -6.96
CA THR A 137 -19.80 6.56 -6.63
C THR A 137 -18.54 6.36 -7.45
N LEU A 138 -18.61 6.54 -8.76
CA LEU A 138 -17.48 6.40 -9.68
C LEU A 138 -16.38 7.46 -9.42
N MET A 139 -16.78 8.70 -9.20
CA MET A 139 -15.84 9.79 -8.86
C MET A 139 -15.15 9.52 -7.51
N GLY A 140 -15.90 9.03 -6.53
CA GLY A 140 -15.33 8.65 -5.24
C GLY A 140 -14.30 7.51 -5.34
N MET A 141 -14.58 6.50 -6.18
CA MET A 141 -13.63 5.42 -6.49
C MET A 141 -12.33 5.97 -7.05
N ALA A 142 -12.40 6.83 -8.08
CA ALA A 142 -11.22 7.45 -8.70
C ALA A 142 -10.46 8.35 -7.72
N GLY A 143 -11.19 9.18 -6.96
CA GLY A 143 -10.60 10.10 -6.00
C GLY A 143 -9.82 9.39 -4.90
N LEU A 144 -10.39 8.32 -4.30
CA LEU A 144 -9.69 7.63 -3.21
C LEU A 144 -8.49 6.82 -3.71
N ILE A 145 -8.58 6.16 -4.87
CA ILE A 145 -7.41 5.52 -5.48
C ILE A 145 -6.31 6.54 -5.70
N THR A 146 -6.63 7.67 -6.29
CA THR A 146 -5.66 8.75 -6.53
C THR A 146 -4.98 9.18 -5.24
N GLY A 147 -5.76 9.42 -4.17
CA GLY A 147 -5.22 9.85 -2.88
C GLY A 147 -4.37 8.79 -2.19
N VAL A 148 -4.70 7.50 -2.31
CA VAL A 148 -3.97 6.41 -1.65
C VAL A 148 -2.72 6.00 -2.42
N MET A 149 -2.81 5.95 -3.76
CA MET A 149 -1.74 5.46 -4.63
C MET A 149 -0.86 6.60 -5.19
N HIS A 150 -1.28 7.86 -5.08
CA HIS A 150 -0.68 9.01 -5.76
C HIS A 150 -0.63 8.85 -7.29
N ALA A 151 -1.67 8.23 -7.85
CA ALA A 151 -1.73 7.85 -9.26
C ALA A 151 -3.02 8.38 -9.91
N PRO A 152 -3.10 9.68 -10.25
CA PRO A 152 -4.31 10.30 -10.80
C PRO A 152 -4.71 9.70 -12.14
N LEU A 153 -3.77 9.44 -13.03
CA LEU A 153 -4.05 8.84 -14.33
C LEU A 153 -4.65 7.43 -14.18
N THR A 154 -4.14 6.64 -13.26
CA THR A 154 -4.68 5.31 -12.96
C THR A 154 -6.13 5.41 -12.50
N GLY A 155 -6.46 6.36 -11.61
CA GLY A 155 -7.84 6.57 -11.16
C GLY A 155 -8.78 6.95 -12.31
N ILE A 156 -8.37 7.88 -13.17
CA ILE A 156 -9.16 8.37 -14.30
C ILE A 156 -9.42 7.24 -15.30
N PHE A 157 -8.35 6.62 -15.80
CA PHE A 157 -8.48 5.61 -16.87
C PHE A 157 -9.13 4.32 -16.39
N LEU A 158 -8.89 3.91 -15.15
CA LEU A 158 -9.54 2.74 -14.57
C LEU A 158 -11.07 2.92 -14.56
N ILE A 159 -11.56 4.09 -14.12
CA ILE A 159 -13.00 4.33 -14.06
C ILE A 159 -13.59 4.53 -15.46
N ALA A 160 -12.87 5.18 -16.37
CA ALA A 160 -13.29 5.30 -17.77
C ALA A 160 -13.44 3.91 -18.44
N GLU A 161 -12.50 3.00 -18.17
CA GLU A 161 -12.56 1.62 -18.68
C GLU A 161 -13.70 0.81 -18.05
N LEU A 162 -13.88 0.91 -16.72
CA LEU A 162 -14.98 0.24 -16.01
C LEU A 162 -16.36 0.67 -16.49
N THR A 163 -16.50 1.93 -16.90
CA THR A 163 -17.78 2.46 -17.41
C THR A 163 -17.96 2.26 -18.90
N GLY A 164 -16.93 1.80 -19.60
CA GLY A 164 -16.93 1.66 -21.06
C GLY A 164 -17.07 2.98 -21.81
N GLY A 165 -16.73 4.12 -21.20
CA GLY A 165 -16.88 5.42 -21.81
C GLY A 165 -16.18 6.57 -21.10
N TYR A 166 -15.99 7.66 -21.83
CA TYR A 166 -15.27 8.86 -21.36
C TYR A 166 -16.20 10.01 -20.95
N GLN A 167 -17.49 9.74 -20.75
CA GLN A 167 -18.49 10.78 -20.41
C GLN A 167 -18.17 11.50 -19.09
N LEU A 168 -17.61 10.80 -18.12
CA LEU A 168 -17.21 11.35 -16.84
C LEU A 168 -15.75 11.84 -16.80
N PHE A 169 -15.05 11.90 -17.94
CA PHE A 169 -13.62 12.18 -17.99
C PHE A 169 -13.25 13.51 -17.32
N MET A 170 -13.97 14.59 -17.65
CA MET A 170 -13.73 15.90 -17.04
C MET A 170 -13.99 15.93 -15.52
N PRO A 171 -15.13 15.44 -15.01
CA PRO A 171 -15.34 15.29 -13.57
C PRO A 171 -14.29 14.44 -12.86
N LEU A 172 -13.88 13.33 -13.49
CA LEU A 172 -12.84 12.46 -12.94
C LEU A 172 -11.48 13.18 -12.84
N MET A 173 -11.09 13.95 -13.85
CA MET A 173 -9.88 14.77 -13.82
C MET A 173 -9.91 15.75 -12.63
N ILE A 174 -11.00 16.48 -12.46
CA ILE A 174 -11.13 17.48 -11.37
C ILE A 174 -11.00 16.78 -10.01
N VAL A 175 -11.72 15.68 -9.80
CA VAL A 175 -11.70 14.94 -8.54
C VAL A 175 -10.32 14.33 -8.26
N CYS A 176 -9.70 13.70 -9.26
CA CYS A 176 -8.37 13.11 -9.09
C CYS A 176 -7.30 14.14 -8.80
N ILE A 177 -7.28 15.26 -9.53
CA ILE A 177 -6.32 16.35 -9.29
C ILE A 177 -6.53 16.95 -7.89
N SER A 178 -7.78 17.25 -7.53
CA SER A 178 -8.11 17.79 -6.21
C SER A 178 -7.71 16.82 -5.09
N SER A 179 -7.95 15.53 -5.28
CA SER A 179 -7.56 14.48 -4.33
C SER A 179 -6.04 14.41 -4.18
N LEU A 180 -5.29 14.43 -5.30
CA LEU A 180 -3.83 14.41 -5.27
C LEU A 180 -3.26 15.64 -4.56
N LEU A 181 -3.74 16.84 -4.89
CA LEU A 181 -3.31 18.07 -4.25
C LEU A 181 -3.60 18.05 -2.74
N THR A 182 -4.78 17.60 -2.37
CA THR A 182 -5.16 17.51 -0.95
C THR A 182 -4.27 16.54 -0.20
N ILE A 183 -4.07 15.33 -0.72
CA ILE A 183 -3.28 14.31 -0.01
C ILE A 183 -1.80 14.70 0.09
N SER A 184 -1.25 15.39 -0.91
CA SER A 184 0.14 15.83 -0.92
C SER A 184 0.49 16.78 0.24
N ILE A 185 -0.52 17.46 0.80
CA ILE A 185 -0.35 18.32 2.00
C ILE A 185 -0.16 17.46 3.26
N PHE A 186 -0.80 16.31 3.34
CA PHE A 186 -0.82 15.47 4.54
C PHE A 186 0.16 14.31 4.50
N GLU A 187 0.37 13.72 3.33
CA GLU A 187 1.24 12.57 3.10
C GLU A 187 1.96 12.74 1.76
N SER A 188 3.28 12.82 1.80
CA SER A 188 4.11 13.02 0.60
C SER A 188 4.35 11.73 -0.19
N HIS A 189 4.00 10.57 0.36
CA HIS A 189 4.29 9.27 -0.22
C HIS A 189 3.03 8.43 -0.37
N SER A 190 2.96 7.64 -1.46
CA SER A 190 1.90 6.65 -1.64
C SER A 190 1.97 5.58 -0.55
N ILE A 191 0.89 4.82 -0.36
CA ILE A 191 0.83 3.75 0.64
C ILE A 191 1.95 2.70 0.46
N TYR A 192 2.39 2.46 -0.78
CA TYR A 192 3.47 1.52 -1.07
C TYR A 192 4.84 2.11 -0.74
N ALA A 193 5.08 3.37 -1.12
CA ALA A 193 6.32 4.06 -0.84
C ALA A 193 6.51 4.36 0.66
N LEU A 194 5.41 4.53 1.39
CA LEU A 194 5.43 4.84 2.82
C LEU A 194 6.14 3.75 3.66
N ARG A 195 6.00 2.48 3.28
CA ARG A 195 6.70 1.37 3.95
C ARG A 195 8.20 1.46 3.72
N LEU A 196 8.63 1.66 2.47
CA LEU A 196 10.05 1.81 2.11
C LEU A 196 10.65 3.06 2.73
N ALA A 197 9.88 4.17 2.78
CA ALA A 197 10.33 5.40 3.43
C ALA A 197 10.60 5.21 4.92
N ARG A 198 9.74 4.45 5.62
CA ARG A 198 9.93 4.14 7.06
C ARG A 198 11.13 3.24 7.34
N GLU A 199 11.47 2.37 6.41
CA GLU A 199 12.64 1.50 6.49
C GLU A 199 13.93 2.22 6.05
N GLY A 200 13.84 3.50 5.62
CA GLY A 200 14.98 4.25 5.09
C GLY A 200 15.49 3.75 3.73
N LYS A 201 14.75 2.86 3.08
CA LYS A 201 15.10 2.21 1.81
C LYS A 201 14.47 2.89 0.59
N LEU A 202 13.76 4.01 0.78
CA LEU A 202 13.15 4.73 -0.32
C LEU A 202 14.21 5.44 -1.16
N LEU A 203 14.48 4.90 -2.34
CA LEU A 203 15.36 5.52 -3.33
C LEU A 203 14.58 6.63 -4.04
N THR A 204 14.86 7.89 -3.69
CA THR A 204 14.34 9.06 -4.38
C THR A 204 15.27 9.46 -5.53
N HIS A 205 15.05 10.59 -6.19
CA HIS A 205 15.73 11.06 -7.40
C HIS A 205 17.28 11.05 -7.42
N HIS A 206 17.93 10.73 -6.32
CA HIS A 206 19.38 10.58 -6.21
C HIS A 206 19.78 9.11 -6.00
N ILE A 207 19.53 8.29 -7.02
CA ILE A 207 19.84 6.84 -7.00
C ILE A 207 21.30 6.58 -6.57
N ASP A 208 22.24 7.36 -7.06
CA ASP A 208 23.67 7.21 -6.75
C ASP A 208 23.98 7.46 -5.26
N LYS A 209 23.39 8.52 -4.68
CA LYS A 209 23.55 8.80 -3.24
C LYS A 209 22.85 7.76 -2.37
N ALA A 210 21.70 7.29 -2.80
CA ALA A 210 20.95 6.26 -2.08
C ALA A 210 21.65 4.90 -2.12
N ALA A 211 22.24 4.52 -3.25
CA ALA A 211 23.06 3.32 -3.37
C ALA A 211 24.25 3.37 -2.38
N LEU A 212 24.96 4.49 -2.30
CA LEU A 212 26.05 4.69 -1.35
C LEU A 212 25.61 4.64 0.11
N THR A 213 24.37 5.05 0.41
CA THR A 213 23.83 5.00 1.79
C THR A 213 23.42 3.60 2.21
N LEU A 214 23.04 2.75 1.25
CA LEU A 214 22.63 1.35 1.49
C LEU A 214 23.83 0.40 1.52
N LEU A 215 24.94 0.74 0.85
CA LEU A 215 26.17 -0.05 0.88
C LEU A 215 26.88 0.14 2.22
N GLY A 216 26.86 -0.88 3.04
CA GLY A 216 27.71 -0.92 4.23
C GLY A 216 29.18 -1.08 3.84
N MET A 217 30.09 -0.50 4.62
CA MET A 217 31.52 -0.70 4.40
C MET A 217 31.90 -2.20 4.38
N GLN A 218 31.22 -3.01 5.18
CA GLN A 218 31.39 -4.47 5.26
C GLN A 218 31.03 -5.20 3.95
N ASP A 219 30.16 -4.62 3.11
CA ASP A 219 29.70 -5.21 1.85
C ASP A 219 30.64 -4.87 0.69
N VAL A 220 31.48 -3.84 0.86
CA VAL A 220 32.41 -3.33 -0.15
C VAL A 220 33.85 -3.78 0.13
N ILE A 221 34.16 -4.12 1.39
CA ILE A 221 35.48 -4.61 1.77
C ILE A 221 35.73 -5.95 1.08
N GLU A 222 36.81 -6.00 0.30
CA GLU A 222 37.32 -7.23 -0.28
C GLU A 222 37.84 -8.15 0.83
N LYS A 223 37.31 -9.36 0.90
CA LYS A 223 37.65 -10.36 1.94
C LYS A 223 38.56 -11.45 1.41
N ASP A 224 38.64 -11.58 0.10
CA ASP A 224 39.47 -12.59 -0.57
C ASP A 224 40.79 -11.94 -0.97
N TYR A 225 41.68 -11.76 0.01
CA TYR A 225 43.00 -11.21 -0.18
C TYR A 225 44.06 -12.21 0.29
N HIS A 226 45.18 -12.24 -0.47
CA HIS A 226 46.33 -13.09 -0.16
C HIS A 226 47.46 -12.25 0.45
N PRO A 227 47.63 -12.28 1.79
CA PRO A 227 48.70 -11.50 2.41
C PRO A 227 50.09 -12.13 2.14
N VAL A 228 51.09 -11.31 1.92
CA VAL A 228 52.48 -11.74 1.72
C VAL A 228 53.33 -11.22 2.83
N GLY A 229 54.40 -11.96 3.19
CA GLY A 229 55.36 -11.53 4.19
C GLY A 229 56.46 -10.63 3.55
N PRO A 230 57.12 -9.76 4.35
CA PRO A 230 58.15 -8.83 3.86
C PRO A 230 59.40 -9.54 3.30
N ASP A 231 59.69 -10.76 3.79
CA ASP A 231 60.87 -11.52 3.40
C ASP A 231 60.59 -12.54 2.29
N LEU A 232 59.44 -12.43 1.58
CA LEU A 232 59.06 -13.38 0.55
C LEU A 232 59.97 -13.25 -0.68
N PRO A 233 60.64 -14.32 -1.14
CA PRO A 233 61.44 -14.28 -2.33
C PRO A 233 60.61 -14.01 -3.58
N MET A 234 61.20 -13.28 -4.57
CA MET A 234 60.53 -12.83 -5.78
C MET A 234 59.86 -13.97 -6.57
N SER A 235 60.48 -15.15 -6.60
CA SER A 235 59.93 -16.31 -7.31
C SER A 235 58.58 -16.78 -6.72
N LYS A 236 58.46 -16.69 -5.39
CA LYS A 236 57.21 -17.03 -4.69
C LYS A 236 56.18 -15.91 -4.82
N LEU A 237 56.63 -14.64 -4.81
CA LEU A 237 55.78 -13.49 -5.03
C LEU A 237 55.05 -13.60 -6.40
N VAL A 238 55.78 -13.93 -7.46
CA VAL A 238 55.19 -14.12 -8.79
C VAL A 238 54.15 -15.22 -8.80
N SER A 239 54.33 -16.29 -8.02
CA SER A 239 53.32 -17.36 -7.92
C SER A 239 52.10 -16.94 -7.16
N GLU A 240 52.23 -16.08 -6.12
CA GLU A 240 51.10 -15.53 -5.40
C GLU A 240 50.32 -14.50 -6.24
N ILE A 241 51.02 -13.66 -7.00
CA ILE A 241 50.42 -12.74 -7.98
C ILE A 241 49.56 -13.52 -9.00
N SER A 242 50.11 -14.62 -9.55
CA SER A 242 49.36 -15.40 -10.54
C SER A 242 48.14 -16.13 -9.98
N ARG A 243 48.04 -16.30 -8.68
CA ARG A 243 46.90 -16.89 -7.98
C ARG A 243 45.87 -15.85 -7.49
N SER A 244 46.32 -14.61 -7.31
CA SER A 244 45.47 -13.52 -6.86
C SER A 244 44.62 -13.01 -8.02
N ASN A 245 43.34 -12.80 -7.77
CA ASN A 245 42.43 -12.08 -8.68
C ASN A 245 42.42 -10.56 -8.40
N ASN A 246 43.18 -10.12 -7.40
CA ASN A 246 43.19 -8.73 -6.96
C ASN A 246 44.44 -8.02 -7.46
N ASN A 247 44.32 -6.76 -7.82
CA ASN A 247 45.41 -5.91 -8.27
C ASN A 247 46.38 -5.46 -7.14
N PHE A 248 46.05 -5.80 -5.88
CA PHE A 248 46.77 -5.40 -4.70
C PHE A 248 47.05 -6.58 -3.79
N LEU A 249 48.30 -6.71 -3.31
CA LEU A 249 48.71 -7.67 -2.32
C LEU A 249 49.16 -6.95 -1.05
N PRO A 250 48.45 -7.15 0.11
CA PRO A 250 48.88 -6.57 1.37
C PRO A 250 50.12 -7.29 1.93
N VAL A 251 51.13 -6.51 2.36
CA VAL A 251 52.33 -7.02 3.02
C VAL A 251 52.09 -6.93 4.52
N LEU A 252 52.04 -8.09 5.19
CA LEU A 252 51.81 -8.18 6.64
C LEU A 252 53.08 -8.67 7.34
N ASP A 253 53.31 -8.12 8.53
CA ASP A 253 54.33 -8.62 9.48
C ASP A 253 53.85 -9.93 10.13
N GLN A 254 54.71 -10.62 10.86
CA GLN A 254 54.42 -11.82 11.64
C GLN A 254 53.34 -11.58 12.73
N ALA A 255 53.16 -10.34 13.16
CA ALA A 255 52.12 -9.91 14.06
C ALA A 255 50.78 -9.57 13.37
N GLY A 256 50.68 -9.69 12.04
CA GLY A 256 49.48 -9.33 11.28
C GLY A 256 49.29 -7.82 11.03
N VAL A 257 50.31 -7.02 11.28
CA VAL A 257 50.27 -5.57 11.04
C VAL A 257 50.59 -5.29 9.58
N LEU A 258 49.79 -4.42 8.97
CA LEU A 258 49.99 -3.98 7.58
C LEU A 258 51.25 -3.11 7.47
N LEU A 259 52.25 -3.57 6.72
CA LEU A 259 53.49 -2.85 6.43
C LEU A 259 53.43 -2.04 5.14
N GLY A 260 52.65 -2.51 4.18
CA GLY A 260 52.49 -1.87 2.89
C GLY A 260 51.57 -2.67 1.96
N VAL A 261 51.45 -2.19 0.71
CA VAL A 261 50.64 -2.82 -0.34
C VAL A 261 51.49 -2.88 -1.60
N ILE A 262 51.51 -4.04 -2.24
CA ILE A 262 52.16 -4.21 -3.57
C ILE A 262 51.06 -3.99 -4.60
N ASP A 263 51.24 -3.05 -5.52
CA ASP A 263 50.42 -2.81 -6.70
C ASP A 263 50.98 -3.66 -7.86
N ILE A 264 50.10 -4.38 -8.60
CA ILE A 264 50.45 -5.38 -9.60
C ILE A 264 50.19 -4.83 -11.00
#